data_22d69e0bccd8b78563c8a48cf5790203
#
_entry.id   22d69e0bccd8b78563c8a48cf5790203
#
_cell.length_a   1.000
_cell.length_b   1.000
_cell.length_c   1.000
_cell.angle_alpha   90.00
_cell.angle_beta   90.00
_cell.angle_gamma   90.00
#
_symmetry.space_group_name_H-M   'P 1'
#
loop_
_entity.id
_entity.type
_entity.pdbx_description
1 polymer ?
#
loop_
_entity_poly.entity_id
_entity_poly.type
_entity_poly.pdbx_seq_one_letter_code
_entity_poly.pdbx_strand_id
1 'polypeptide(L)'
;MSDAAERSDAELATAAATGDDRAYAILVGRHKDGLYRLLRRYLGNADEAYEASHEAFIAAWSALARYDPDRPFEAWLRTIAINKARDRGRRIAVRRLIFGSQSFEDSEAQVRPDAAASADDAMVARERIAELDRAIARLPTALRAPLILTAIEGRPQQEAGEILGISAKSVETRVYRARKLLAQTLDASLRPGR
;
A
#
# COMPACT_ATOMS: atom_id res chain seq x y z
N MET A 1 -1.34 32.40 -1.46
CA MET A 1 -1.55 30.94 -1.72
C MET A 1 -0.30 30.09 -1.48
N SER A 2 0.85 30.70 -1.07
CA SER A 2 2.14 29.99 -0.84
C SER A 2 2.26 29.31 0.52
N ASP A 3 1.60 29.82 1.57
CA ASP A 3 1.79 29.41 2.96
C ASP A 3 1.34 27.95 3.27
N ALA A 4 0.30 27.47 2.60
CA ALA A 4 -0.24 26.11 2.85
C ALA A 4 0.63 24.97 2.31
N ALA A 5 1.50 25.25 1.32
CA ALA A 5 2.42 24.26 0.75
C ALA A 5 3.68 24.05 1.62
N GLU A 6 4.01 25.03 2.47
CA GLU A 6 5.20 25.04 3.33
C GLU A 6 4.95 24.38 4.69
N ARG A 7 3.67 24.25 5.14
CA ARG A 7 3.33 23.61 6.42
C ARG A 7 3.69 22.14 6.44
N SER A 8 4.22 21.69 7.57
CA SER A 8 4.51 20.28 7.83
C SER A 8 3.21 19.45 7.93
N ASP A 9 3.32 18.13 7.73
CA ASP A 9 2.17 17.23 7.88
C ASP A 9 1.61 17.24 9.32
N ALA A 10 2.45 17.40 10.33
CA ALA A 10 2.03 17.50 11.73
C ALA A 10 1.20 18.78 11.99
N GLU A 11 1.63 19.92 11.45
CA GLU A 11 0.87 21.19 11.56
C GLU A 11 -0.46 21.09 10.80
N LEU A 12 -0.46 20.50 9.62
CA LEU A 12 -1.68 20.27 8.83
C LEU A 12 -2.65 19.33 9.56
N ALA A 13 -2.15 18.24 10.14
CA ALA A 13 -2.96 17.29 10.89
C ALA A 13 -3.56 17.92 12.15
N THR A 14 -2.79 18.74 12.86
CA THR A 14 -3.26 19.49 14.04
C THR A 14 -4.37 20.48 13.66
N ALA A 15 -4.20 21.24 12.59
CA ALA A 15 -5.22 22.16 12.10
C ALA A 15 -6.48 21.42 11.63
N ALA A 16 -6.31 20.31 10.92
CA ALA A 16 -7.41 19.47 10.48
C ALA A 16 -8.19 18.87 11.66
N ALA A 17 -7.49 18.48 12.74
CA ALA A 17 -8.12 17.99 13.96
C ALA A 17 -9.02 19.03 14.66
N THR A 18 -8.78 20.33 14.41
CA THR A 18 -9.61 21.45 14.92
C THR A 18 -10.65 21.95 13.90
N GLY A 19 -10.83 21.24 12.75
CA GLY A 19 -11.88 21.52 11.76
C GLY A 19 -11.43 22.28 10.51
N ASP A 20 -10.12 22.37 10.26
CA ASP A 20 -9.61 22.92 9.00
C ASP A 20 -9.64 21.86 7.87
N ASP A 21 -10.77 21.80 7.14
CA ASP A 21 -10.96 20.89 6.00
C ASP A 21 -9.92 21.08 4.90
N ARG A 22 -9.42 22.33 4.71
CA ARG A 22 -8.39 22.62 3.71
C ARG A 22 -7.05 22.02 4.08
N ALA A 23 -6.68 22.04 5.36
CA ALA A 23 -5.48 21.39 5.84
C ALA A 23 -5.55 19.87 5.58
N TYR A 24 -6.71 19.25 5.82
CA TYR A 24 -6.87 17.83 5.49
C TYR A 24 -6.82 17.55 4.00
N ALA A 25 -7.42 18.36 3.16
CA ALA A 25 -7.36 18.21 1.71
C ALA A 25 -5.92 18.25 1.18
N ILE A 26 -5.04 19.06 1.80
CA ILE A 26 -3.60 19.11 1.47
C ILE A 26 -2.93 17.78 1.86
N LEU A 27 -3.19 17.24 3.06
CA LEU A 27 -2.68 15.94 3.49
C LEU A 27 -3.10 14.83 2.54
N VAL A 28 -4.39 14.78 2.17
CA VAL A 28 -4.88 13.84 1.16
C VAL A 28 -4.13 13.99 -0.16
N GLY A 29 -3.96 15.23 -0.64
CA GLY A 29 -3.22 15.52 -1.87
C GLY A 29 -1.79 15.01 -1.85
N ARG A 30 -1.07 15.19 -0.72
CA ARG A 30 0.32 14.74 -0.54
C ARG A 30 0.47 13.22 -0.51
N HIS A 31 -0.47 12.53 0.14
CA HIS A 31 -0.31 11.10 0.48
C HIS A 31 -1.11 10.13 -0.38
N LYS A 32 -2.10 10.59 -1.16
CA LYS A 32 -3.01 9.72 -1.93
C LYS A 32 -2.31 8.75 -2.86
N ASP A 33 -1.33 9.22 -3.61
CA ASP A 33 -0.66 8.41 -4.64
C ASP A 33 0.26 7.36 -3.99
N GLY A 34 0.98 7.74 -2.92
CA GLY A 34 1.81 6.81 -2.16
C GLY A 34 0.98 5.72 -1.48
N LEU A 35 -0.13 6.13 -0.86
CA LEU A 35 -1.06 5.21 -0.19
C LEU A 35 -1.72 4.24 -1.17
N TYR A 36 -2.19 4.75 -2.31
CA TYR A 36 -2.77 3.93 -3.37
C TYR A 36 -1.76 2.89 -3.89
N ARG A 37 -0.50 3.28 -4.18
CA ARG A 37 0.53 2.34 -4.63
C ARG A 37 0.81 1.23 -3.61
N LEU A 38 0.87 1.57 -2.31
CA LEU A 38 1.00 0.59 -1.23
C LEU A 38 -0.15 -0.42 -1.27
N LEU A 39 -1.39 0.09 -1.30
CA LEU A 39 -2.61 -0.73 -1.25
C LEU A 39 -2.79 -1.55 -2.52
N ARG A 40 -2.44 -1.03 -3.68
CA ARG A 40 -2.48 -1.73 -4.98
C ARG A 40 -1.58 -2.97 -4.97
N ARG A 41 -0.37 -2.85 -4.46
CA ARG A 41 0.56 -3.98 -4.27
C ARG A 41 0.06 -4.96 -3.23
N TYR A 42 -0.50 -4.44 -2.13
CA TYR A 42 -0.97 -5.27 -1.03
C TYR A 42 -2.19 -6.13 -1.40
N LEU A 43 -3.16 -5.55 -2.09
CA LEU A 43 -4.43 -6.18 -2.46
C LEU A 43 -4.37 -6.90 -3.82
N GLY A 44 -3.52 -6.43 -4.75
CA GLY A 44 -3.39 -7.00 -6.09
C GLY A 44 -4.51 -6.61 -7.06
N ASN A 45 -5.44 -5.76 -6.63
CA ASN A 45 -6.58 -5.31 -7.43
C ASN A 45 -6.72 -3.79 -7.32
N ALA A 46 -6.97 -3.11 -8.45
CA ALA A 46 -7.03 -1.64 -8.52
C ALA A 46 -8.25 -1.06 -7.81
N ASP A 47 -9.42 -1.65 -8.05
CA ASP A 47 -10.67 -1.15 -7.49
C ASP A 47 -10.69 -1.33 -5.98
N GLU A 48 -10.24 -2.51 -5.50
CA GLU A 48 -10.11 -2.78 -4.07
C GLU A 48 -9.09 -1.85 -3.39
N ALA A 49 -8.01 -1.51 -4.09
CA ALA A 49 -7.00 -0.57 -3.57
C ALA A 49 -7.53 0.86 -3.52
N TYR A 50 -8.29 1.28 -4.53
CA TYR A 50 -8.92 2.59 -4.57
C TYR A 50 -9.92 2.75 -3.42
N GLU A 51 -10.82 1.79 -3.25
CA GLU A 51 -11.79 1.75 -2.18
C GLU A 51 -11.12 1.73 -0.78
N ALA A 52 -10.10 0.89 -0.60
CA ALA A 52 -9.35 0.82 0.65
C ALA A 52 -8.62 2.13 0.96
N SER A 53 -8.14 2.85 -0.07
CA SER A 53 -7.51 4.15 0.06
C SER A 53 -8.50 5.19 0.58
N HIS A 54 -9.70 5.24 0.00
CA HIS A 54 -10.79 6.10 0.45
C HIS A 54 -11.20 5.79 1.89
N GLU A 55 -11.45 4.51 2.21
CA GLU A 55 -11.77 4.07 3.57
C GLU A 55 -10.67 4.45 4.57
N ALA A 56 -9.39 4.40 4.16
CA ALA A 56 -8.27 4.78 5.01
C ALA A 56 -8.27 6.28 5.32
N PHE A 57 -8.50 7.14 4.32
CA PHE A 57 -8.60 8.59 4.54
C PHE A 57 -9.82 8.96 5.40
N ILE A 58 -10.98 8.35 5.17
CA ILE A 58 -12.16 8.57 6.02
C ILE A 58 -11.87 8.17 7.47
N ALA A 59 -11.23 7.02 7.67
CA ALA A 59 -10.86 6.55 9.00
C ALA A 59 -9.80 7.45 9.66
N ALA A 60 -8.83 7.94 8.88
CA ALA A 60 -7.83 8.89 9.34
C ALA A 60 -8.49 10.21 9.78
N TRP A 61 -9.39 10.77 8.97
CA TRP A 61 -10.17 11.95 9.33
C TRP A 61 -10.87 11.78 10.69
N SER A 62 -11.61 10.69 10.85
CA SER A 62 -12.34 10.39 12.08
C SER A 62 -11.44 10.15 13.31
N ALA A 63 -10.16 9.85 13.08
CA ALA A 63 -9.17 9.54 14.11
C ALA A 63 -8.19 10.69 14.39
N LEU A 64 -8.25 11.81 13.65
CA LEU A 64 -7.31 12.93 13.76
C LEU A 64 -7.17 13.48 15.18
N ALA A 65 -8.26 13.55 15.94
CA ALA A 65 -8.22 14.00 17.34
C ALA A 65 -7.34 13.12 18.25
N ARG A 66 -6.95 11.92 17.79
CA ARG A 66 -6.07 10.96 18.50
C ARG A 66 -4.71 10.82 17.83
N TYR A 67 -4.45 11.60 16.78
CA TYR A 67 -3.14 11.61 16.14
C TYR A 67 -2.12 12.30 17.06
N ASP A 68 -0.97 11.66 17.20
CA ASP A 68 0.17 12.18 17.95
C ASP A 68 1.11 12.94 16.98
N PRO A 69 1.23 14.28 17.10
CA PRO A 69 2.08 15.08 16.20
C PRO A 69 3.57 14.76 16.25
N ASP A 70 4.04 14.10 17.32
CA ASP A 70 5.43 13.65 17.44
C ASP A 70 5.73 12.42 16.56
N ARG A 71 4.70 11.80 16.00
CA ARG A 71 4.83 10.68 15.07
C ARG A 71 4.65 11.14 13.62
N PRO A 72 5.45 10.62 12.65
CA PRO A 72 5.24 10.95 11.24
C PRO A 72 3.80 10.61 10.80
N PHE A 73 3.09 11.61 10.26
CA PHE A 73 1.71 11.43 9.77
C PHE A 73 1.61 10.30 8.76
N GLU A 74 2.58 10.21 7.86
CA GLU A 74 2.63 9.18 6.85
C GLU A 74 2.67 7.75 7.45
N ALA A 75 3.46 7.53 8.52
CA ALA A 75 3.53 6.24 9.20
C ALA A 75 2.21 5.89 9.89
N TRP A 76 1.59 6.86 10.54
CA TRP A 76 0.29 6.71 11.18
C TRP A 76 -0.82 6.39 10.15
N LEU A 77 -0.85 7.11 9.03
CA LEU A 77 -1.80 6.87 7.93
C LEU A 77 -1.62 5.46 7.33
N ARG A 78 -0.37 5.00 7.14
CA ARG A 78 -0.08 3.64 6.67
C ARG A 78 -0.57 2.56 7.62
N THR A 79 -0.47 2.80 8.92
CA THR A 79 -1.04 1.87 9.92
C THR A 79 -2.54 1.68 9.71
N ILE A 80 -3.28 2.78 9.53
CA ILE A 80 -4.71 2.77 9.26
C ILE A 80 -5.01 2.03 7.95
N ALA A 81 -4.29 2.37 6.89
CA ALA A 81 -4.50 1.81 5.55
C ALA A 81 -4.24 0.30 5.50
N ILE A 82 -3.15 -0.18 6.11
CA ILE A 82 -2.82 -1.60 6.16
C ILE A 82 -3.86 -2.38 6.97
N ASN A 83 -4.38 -1.81 8.05
CA ASN A 83 -5.46 -2.43 8.82
C ASN A 83 -6.74 -2.54 7.98
N LYS A 84 -7.14 -1.47 7.26
CA LYS A 84 -8.27 -1.51 6.31
C LYS A 84 -8.07 -2.57 5.23
N ALA A 85 -6.87 -2.64 4.63
CA ALA A 85 -6.55 -3.64 3.62
C ALA A 85 -6.58 -5.08 4.15
N ARG A 86 -6.15 -5.31 5.39
CA ARG A 86 -6.26 -6.62 6.04
C ARG A 86 -7.71 -7.05 6.24
N ASP A 87 -8.56 -6.13 6.70
CA ASP A 87 -9.98 -6.39 6.91
C ASP A 87 -10.70 -6.68 5.60
N ARG A 88 -10.39 -5.88 4.57
CA ARG A 88 -10.92 -6.07 3.22
C ARG A 88 -10.46 -7.40 2.61
N GLY A 89 -9.18 -7.73 2.71
CA GLY A 89 -8.64 -9.02 2.26
C GLY A 89 -9.31 -10.22 2.92
N ARG A 90 -9.62 -10.13 4.22
CA ARG A 90 -10.39 -11.18 4.92
C ARG A 90 -11.81 -11.31 4.37
N ARG A 91 -12.51 -10.21 4.10
CA ARG A 91 -13.87 -10.22 3.52
C ARG A 91 -13.87 -10.84 2.13
N ILE A 92 -12.87 -10.49 1.29
CA ILE A 92 -12.72 -11.08 -0.05
C ILE A 92 -12.46 -12.59 0.03
N ALA A 93 -11.57 -13.03 0.92
CA ALA A 93 -11.29 -14.45 1.12
C ALA A 93 -12.52 -15.24 1.54
N VAL A 94 -13.31 -14.72 2.50
CA VAL A 94 -14.57 -15.34 2.94
C VAL A 94 -15.59 -15.38 1.80
N ARG A 95 -15.74 -14.30 1.02
CA ARG A 95 -16.66 -14.26 -0.12
C ARG A 95 -16.29 -15.32 -1.16
N ARG A 96 -15.00 -15.50 -1.48
CA ARG A 96 -14.53 -16.55 -2.41
C ARG A 96 -14.83 -17.97 -1.90
N LEU A 97 -14.73 -18.20 -0.60
CA LEU A 97 -15.06 -19.50 0.01
C LEU A 97 -16.56 -19.82 -0.06
N ILE A 98 -17.43 -18.81 0.09
CA ILE A 98 -18.89 -19.01 0.11
C ILE A 98 -19.49 -19.10 -1.31
N PHE A 99 -19.03 -18.25 -2.23
CA PHE A 99 -19.65 -18.09 -3.55
C PHE A 99 -18.86 -18.71 -4.70
N GLY A 100 -17.74 -19.41 -4.42
CA GLY A 100 -16.85 -19.93 -5.45
C GLY A 100 -16.03 -18.82 -6.12
N SER A 101 -14.96 -19.20 -6.82
CA SER A 101 -14.13 -18.26 -7.59
C SER A 101 -14.83 -17.87 -8.90
N GLN A 102 -15.74 -16.91 -8.85
CA GLN A 102 -16.00 -16.12 -10.05
C GLN A 102 -14.79 -15.21 -10.24
N SER A 103 -14.07 -15.49 -11.30
CA SER A 103 -12.96 -14.70 -11.82
C SER A 103 -13.47 -13.28 -12.08
N PHE A 104 -13.19 -12.34 -11.18
CA PHE A 104 -13.19 -10.94 -11.58
C PHE A 104 -11.92 -10.75 -12.39
N GLU A 105 -12.08 -10.61 -13.69
CA GLU A 105 -11.02 -10.17 -14.59
C GLU A 105 -10.41 -8.90 -14.02
N ASP A 106 -9.08 -8.90 -13.91
CA ASP A 106 -8.31 -7.74 -13.48
C ASP A 106 -8.60 -6.57 -14.44
N SER A 107 -9.40 -5.60 -13.99
CA SER A 107 -9.47 -4.32 -14.67
C SER A 107 -8.08 -3.70 -14.61
N GLU A 108 -7.42 -3.62 -15.72
CA GLU A 108 -6.15 -2.94 -15.90
C GLU A 108 -6.34 -1.44 -15.60
N ALA A 109 -6.11 -1.07 -14.35
CA ALA A 109 -6.04 0.35 -14.00
C ALA A 109 -4.79 0.94 -14.66
N GLN A 110 -5.01 1.85 -15.57
CA GLN A 110 -3.98 2.65 -16.25
C GLN A 110 -3.12 3.37 -15.20
N VAL A 111 -1.91 2.89 -15.01
CA VAL A 111 -0.86 3.63 -14.32
C VAL A 111 -0.46 4.79 -15.23
N ARG A 112 -0.66 6.04 -14.79
CA ARG A 112 -0.15 7.22 -15.50
C ARG A 112 1.35 7.09 -15.68
N PRO A 113 1.89 7.26 -16.89
CA PRO A 113 3.33 7.14 -17.14
C PRO A 113 4.08 8.36 -16.66
N ASP A 114 5.18 8.15 -15.94
CA ASP A 114 6.28 9.12 -15.92
C ASP A 114 7.03 9.03 -17.24
N ALA A 115 7.18 10.18 -17.90
CA ALA A 115 7.76 10.29 -19.22
C ALA A 115 9.29 10.25 -19.14
N ALA A 116 9.91 9.22 -19.75
CA ALA A 116 11.23 9.22 -20.41
C ALA A 116 11.82 7.82 -20.65
N ALA A 117 11.05 6.89 -21.24
CA ALA A 117 11.61 5.66 -21.82
C ALA A 117 10.98 5.46 -23.20
N SER A 118 11.64 4.71 -24.11
CA SER A 118 11.01 4.33 -25.37
C SER A 118 9.69 3.60 -25.07
N ALA A 119 8.68 3.72 -25.93
CA ALA A 119 7.35 3.15 -25.66
C ALA A 119 7.41 1.64 -25.38
N ASP A 120 8.30 0.90 -26.04
CA ASP A 120 8.47 -0.53 -25.87
C ASP A 120 9.16 -0.88 -24.54
N ASP A 121 10.23 -0.16 -24.16
CA ASP A 121 10.93 -0.39 -22.89
C ASP A 121 10.02 -0.04 -21.70
N ALA A 122 9.22 1.02 -21.83
CA ALA A 122 8.23 1.41 -20.83
C ALA A 122 7.11 0.37 -20.68
N MET A 123 6.69 -0.26 -21.77
CA MET A 123 5.68 -1.32 -21.75
C MET A 123 6.20 -2.59 -21.06
N VAL A 124 7.40 -3.05 -21.42
CA VAL A 124 8.05 -4.20 -20.78
C VAL A 124 8.27 -3.95 -19.27
N ALA A 125 8.69 -2.73 -18.89
CA ALA A 125 8.87 -2.40 -17.48
C ALA A 125 7.54 -2.42 -16.72
N ARG A 126 6.45 -1.94 -17.31
CA ARG A 126 5.10 -1.98 -16.70
C ARG A 126 4.60 -3.41 -16.50
N GLU A 127 4.79 -4.27 -17.50
CA GLU A 127 4.41 -5.69 -17.41
C GLU A 127 5.15 -6.40 -16.27
N ARG A 128 6.46 -6.16 -16.14
CA ARG A 128 7.26 -6.70 -15.02
C ARG A 128 6.81 -6.21 -13.66
N ILE A 129 6.46 -4.93 -13.55
CA ILE A 129 5.92 -4.35 -12.30
C ILE A 129 4.56 -4.99 -11.98
N ALA A 130 3.69 -5.15 -12.96
CA ALA A 130 2.38 -5.77 -12.77
C ALA A 130 2.52 -7.26 -12.36
N GLU A 131 3.48 -7.99 -12.94
CA GLU A 131 3.78 -9.36 -12.55
C GLU A 131 4.29 -9.45 -11.10
N LEU A 132 5.21 -8.57 -10.72
CA LEU A 132 5.68 -8.47 -9.33
C LEU A 132 4.53 -8.14 -8.36
N ASP A 133 3.67 -7.18 -8.68
CA ASP A 133 2.53 -6.81 -7.85
C ASP A 133 1.56 -7.99 -7.69
N ARG A 134 1.30 -8.75 -8.77
CA ARG A 134 0.51 -9.99 -8.71
C ARG A 134 1.17 -11.06 -7.84
N ALA A 135 2.47 -11.24 -7.95
CA ALA A 135 3.22 -12.20 -7.13
C ALA A 135 3.18 -11.83 -5.64
N ILE A 136 3.34 -10.54 -5.30
CA ILE A 136 3.21 -10.04 -3.94
C ILE A 136 1.80 -10.28 -3.39
N ALA A 137 0.77 -10.01 -4.18
CA ALA A 137 -0.63 -10.23 -3.79
C ALA A 137 -0.98 -11.71 -3.54
N ARG A 138 -0.21 -12.65 -4.08
CA ARG A 138 -0.35 -14.10 -3.81
C ARG A 138 0.35 -14.56 -2.52
N LEU A 139 1.27 -13.76 -1.98
CA LEU A 139 1.92 -14.10 -0.71
C LEU A 139 0.89 -14.22 0.44
N PRO A 140 1.18 -15.03 1.47
CA PRO A 140 0.44 -14.98 2.72
C PRO A 140 0.33 -13.54 3.25
N THR A 141 -0.86 -13.14 3.68
CA THR A 141 -1.19 -11.76 4.07
C THR A 141 -0.20 -11.15 5.09
N ALA A 142 0.30 -11.99 6.03
CA ALA A 142 1.26 -11.54 7.03
C ALA A 142 2.63 -11.16 6.48
N LEU A 143 2.97 -11.56 5.24
CA LEU A 143 4.26 -11.33 4.61
C LEU A 143 4.25 -10.12 3.66
N ARG A 144 3.09 -9.70 3.17
CA ARG A 144 2.97 -8.64 2.15
C ARG A 144 3.43 -7.29 2.66
N ALA A 145 2.82 -6.78 3.74
CA ALA A 145 3.12 -5.44 4.26
C ALA A 145 4.59 -5.29 4.72
N PRO A 146 5.22 -6.22 5.46
CA PRO A 146 6.63 -6.14 5.78
C PRO A 146 7.51 -6.02 4.54
N LEU A 147 7.24 -6.82 3.50
CA LEU A 147 8.00 -6.79 2.25
C LEU A 147 7.82 -5.45 1.52
N ILE A 148 6.59 -4.97 1.36
CA ILE A 148 6.31 -3.72 0.66
C ILE A 148 7.00 -2.54 1.36
N LEU A 149 6.80 -2.40 2.68
CA LEU A 149 7.36 -1.30 3.45
C LEU A 149 8.90 -1.26 3.40
N THR A 150 9.55 -2.43 3.48
CA THR A 150 11.02 -2.46 3.54
C THR A 150 11.70 -2.56 2.18
N ALA A 151 11.27 -3.50 1.33
CA ALA A 151 11.98 -3.79 0.08
C ALA A 151 11.56 -2.87 -1.07
N ILE A 152 10.34 -2.29 -1.04
CA ILE A 152 9.83 -1.45 -2.12
C ILE A 152 9.83 0.02 -1.71
N GLU A 153 9.35 0.34 -0.50
CA GLU A 153 9.35 1.72 0.00
C GLU A 153 10.66 2.13 0.69
N GLY A 154 11.58 1.19 0.90
CA GLY A 154 12.91 1.46 1.48
C GLY A 154 12.88 1.82 2.97
N ARG A 155 11.79 1.56 3.70
CA ARG A 155 11.70 1.92 5.12
C ARG A 155 12.58 1.02 5.98
N PRO A 156 13.20 1.59 7.03
CA PRO A 156 13.92 0.79 8.04
C PRO A 156 12.98 -0.25 8.68
N GLN A 157 13.55 -1.40 9.06
CA GLN A 157 12.77 -2.47 9.71
C GLN A 157 12.11 -2.01 11.02
N GLN A 158 12.74 -1.10 11.73
CA GLN A 158 12.20 -0.50 12.95
C GLN A 158 10.90 0.26 12.65
N GLU A 159 10.91 1.17 11.68
CA GLU A 159 9.75 1.95 11.25
C GLU A 159 8.63 1.05 10.71
N ALA A 160 8.98 0.07 9.87
CA ALA A 160 8.02 -0.92 9.39
C ALA A 160 7.41 -1.73 10.54
N GLY A 161 8.18 -2.03 11.57
CA GLY A 161 7.72 -2.68 12.80
C GLY A 161 6.68 -1.83 13.54
N GLU A 162 6.96 -0.55 13.71
CA GLU A 162 6.05 0.43 14.35
C GLU A 162 4.72 0.57 13.59
N ILE A 163 4.78 0.70 12.26
CA ILE A 163 3.59 0.75 11.39
C ILE A 163 2.75 -0.53 11.54
N LEU A 164 3.39 -1.68 11.64
CA LEU A 164 2.73 -2.99 11.65
C LEU A 164 2.36 -3.50 13.05
N GLY A 165 2.82 -2.84 14.12
CA GLY A 165 2.64 -3.27 15.50
C GLY A 165 3.40 -4.58 15.82
N ILE A 166 4.60 -4.78 15.25
CA ILE A 166 5.46 -5.95 15.46
C ILE A 166 6.92 -5.53 15.64
N SER A 167 7.75 -6.42 16.21
CA SER A 167 9.18 -6.14 16.38
C SER A 167 9.92 -6.08 15.04
N ALA A 168 11.02 -5.29 14.97
CA ALA A 168 11.91 -5.23 13.81
C ALA A 168 12.43 -6.64 13.43
N LYS A 169 12.71 -7.50 14.42
CA LYS A 169 13.11 -8.90 14.18
C LYS A 169 12.01 -9.73 13.51
N SER A 170 10.74 -9.47 13.86
CA SER A 170 9.60 -10.08 13.18
C SER A 170 9.46 -9.60 11.75
N VAL A 171 9.73 -8.31 11.49
CA VAL A 171 9.78 -7.74 10.12
C VAL A 171 10.83 -8.45 9.30
N GLU A 172 12.08 -8.52 9.79
CA GLU A 172 13.21 -9.20 9.12
C GLU A 172 12.85 -10.64 8.73
N THR A 173 12.34 -11.40 9.70
CA THR A 173 11.95 -12.80 9.48
C THR A 173 10.87 -12.95 8.41
N ARG A 174 9.86 -12.06 8.43
CA ARG A 174 8.77 -12.08 7.44
C ARG A 174 9.25 -11.67 6.06
N VAL A 175 10.14 -10.70 5.96
CA VAL A 175 10.76 -10.27 4.69
C VAL A 175 11.61 -11.40 4.10
N TYR A 176 12.41 -12.08 4.91
CA TYR A 176 13.17 -13.23 4.46
C TYR A 176 12.26 -14.33 3.86
N ARG A 177 11.19 -14.68 4.58
CA ARG A 177 10.20 -15.69 4.11
C ARG A 177 9.49 -15.23 2.84
N ALA A 178 9.10 -13.95 2.76
CA ALA A 178 8.47 -13.38 1.57
C ALA A 178 9.37 -13.49 0.34
N ARG A 179 10.63 -13.09 0.48
CA ARG A 179 11.63 -13.17 -0.62
C ARG A 179 11.84 -14.61 -1.09
N LYS A 180 11.93 -15.57 -0.15
CA LYS A 180 12.07 -17.00 -0.50
C LYS A 180 10.89 -17.53 -1.31
N LEU A 181 9.66 -17.18 -0.91
CA LEU A 181 8.45 -17.57 -1.64
C LEU A 181 8.36 -16.89 -3.02
N LEU A 182 8.71 -15.61 -3.12
CA LEU A 182 8.72 -14.89 -4.40
C LEU A 182 9.74 -15.50 -5.37
N ALA A 183 10.95 -15.82 -4.90
CA ALA A 183 11.95 -16.48 -5.76
C ALA A 183 11.42 -17.80 -6.33
N GLN A 184 10.79 -18.62 -5.49
CA GLN A 184 10.19 -19.89 -5.93
C GLN A 184 9.08 -19.69 -6.99
N THR A 185 8.26 -18.64 -6.82
CA THR A 185 7.15 -18.36 -7.73
C THR A 185 7.66 -17.81 -9.08
N LEU A 186 8.64 -16.90 -9.05
CA LEU A 186 9.22 -16.30 -10.25
C LEU A 186 10.07 -17.31 -11.03
N ASP A 187 10.87 -18.15 -10.33
CA ASP A 187 11.62 -19.22 -10.99
C ASP A 187 10.69 -20.24 -11.68
N ALA A 188 9.51 -20.47 -11.12
CA ALA A 188 8.51 -21.35 -11.74
C ALA A 188 7.87 -20.72 -13.00
N SER A 189 7.68 -19.41 -13.03
CA SER A 189 7.13 -18.69 -14.19
C SER A 189 8.14 -18.54 -15.33
N LEU A 190 9.44 -18.55 -15.02
CA LEU A 190 10.54 -18.46 -16.00
C LEU A 190 10.92 -19.82 -16.60
N ARG A 191 10.39 -20.94 -16.10
CA ARG A 191 10.60 -22.26 -16.72
C ARG A 191 9.63 -22.41 -17.88
N PRO A 192 10.09 -22.44 -19.17
CA PRO A 192 9.21 -22.74 -20.26
C PRO A 192 8.58 -24.14 -20.05
N GLY A 193 7.27 -24.22 -20.24
CA GLY A 193 6.49 -25.43 -20.03
C GLY A 193 7.11 -26.62 -20.75
N ARG A 194 7.23 -27.73 -20.02
CA ARG A 194 7.42 -29.06 -20.63
C ARG A 194 6.12 -29.52 -21.24
#